data_a1fee44c0deea558dc9acd96af0b6123
#
_entry.id   a1fee44c0deea558dc9acd96af0b6123
#
_cell.length_a   1.000
_cell.length_b   1.000
_cell.length_c   1.000
_cell.angle_alpha   90.00
_cell.angle_beta   90.00
_cell.angle_gamma   90.00
#
_symmetry.space_group_name_H-M   'P 1'
#
loop_
_entity.id
_entity.type
_entity.pdbx_description
1 polymer ?
#
loop_
_entity_poly.entity_id
_entity_poly.type
_entity_poly.pdbx_seq_one_letter_code
_entity_poly.pdbx_strand_id
1 'polypeptide(L)'
;MIICPTCREEIDDDSHYCDQCGQKLYFCNQCGRVGVGRRCTHCGGMMISPDGSVSQRGQSVGMSMPGYVSYGSSTGEPSSMRAMPVLALINDSLNIRINGMNGAIIGRRKGPYTQFFENQSYVSGVHAQLKFNPGVGWCVVDKHSSNGTMLNQRPIQPDVDMTLNSGDILTIANVNLQVIIS
;
A
#
# COMPACT_ATOMS: atom_id res chain seq x y z
N MET A 1 -20.09 -5.63 2.55
CA MET A 1 -19.66 -4.24 2.18
C MET A 1 -19.61 -3.39 3.42
N ILE A 2 -18.55 -2.66 3.61
CA ILE A 2 -18.31 -1.77 4.75
C ILE A 2 -18.12 -0.33 4.24
N ILE A 3 -18.36 0.64 5.11
CA ILE A 3 -18.20 2.07 4.77
C ILE A 3 -16.84 2.55 5.27
N CYS A 4 -16.07 3.15 4.38
CA CYS A 4 -14.80 3.77 4.76
C CYS A 4 -15.03 4.91 5.76
N PRO A 5 -14.35 4.89 6.92
CA PRO A 5 -14.54 5.93 7.94
C PRO A 5 -14.02 7.31 7.52
N THR A 6 -13.20 7.38 6.46
CA THR A 6 -12.57 8.63 6.00
C THR A 6 -13.33 9.26 4.83
N CYS A 7 -13.61 8.53 3.75
CA CYS A 7 -14.28 9.07 2.57
C CYS A 7 -15.75 8.68 2.45
N ARG A 8 -16.26 7.79 3.32
CA ARG A 8 -17.64 7.30 3.36
C ARG A 8 -18.10 6.51 2.13
N GLU A 9 -17.17 6.07 1.30
CA GLU A 9 -17.46 5.18 0.18
C GLU A 9 -17.61 3.72 0.64
N GLU A 10 -18.40 2.97 -0.11
CA GLU A 10 -18.54 1.53 0.09
C GLU A 10 -17.29 0.79 -0.38
N ILE A 11 -16.82 -0.13 0.44
CA ILE A 11 -15.64 -0.97 0.19
C ILE A 11 -15.95 -2.42 0.56
N ASP A 12 -15.19 -3.35 0.01
CA ASP A 12 -15.36 -4.76 0.30
C ASP A 12 -14.96 -5.09 1.74
N ASP A 13 -15.62 -6.10 2.32
CA ASP A 13 -15.49 -6.48 3.74
C ASP A 13 -14.09 -6.97 4.11
N ASP A 14 -13.35 -7.47 3.13
CA ASP A 14 -11.99 -8.01 3.26
C ASP A 14 -10.90 -7.02 2.85
N SER A 15 -11.28 -5.78 2.51
CA SER A 15 -10.32 -4.77 2.07
C SER A 15 -9.42 -4.31 3.22
N HIS A 16 -8.12 -4.36 3.02
CA HIS A 16 -7.12 -3.87 3.96
C HIS A 16 -6.92 -2.35 3.88
N TYR A 17 -7.32 -1.76 2.76
CA TYR A 17 -7.24 -0.33 2.47
C TYR A 17 -8.49 0.12 1.73
N CYS A 18 -8.89 1.35 1.96
CA CYS A 18 -9.91 1.95 1.13
C CYS A 18 -9.34 2.23 -0.26
N ASP A 19 -9.94 1.65 -1.27
CA ASP A 19 -9.57 1.81 -2.68
C ASP A 19 -9.83 3.23 -3.22
N GLN A 20 -10.67 4.01 -2.53
CA GLN A 20 -11.01 5.39 -2.91
C GLN A 20 -10.03 6.43 -2.35
N CYS A 21 -9.65 6.31 -1.07
CA CYS A 21 -8.82 7.31 -0.41
C CYS A 21 -7.45 6.79 0.07
N GLY A 22 -7.15 5.49 -0.14
CA GLY A 22 -5.91 4.87 0.29
C GLY A 22 -5.76 4.69 1.81
N GLN A 23 -6.81 5.02 2.60
CA GLN A 23 -6.78 4.90 4.05
C GLN A 23 -6.63 3.44 4.48
N LYS A 24 -5.64 3.14 5.33
CA LYS A 24 -5.50 1.84 5.97
C LYS A 24 -6.69 1.59 6.90
N LEU A 25 -7.30 0.43 6.76
CA LEU A 25 -8.47 0.03 7.54
C LEU A 25 -8.05 -0.85 8.71
N TYR A 26 -8.70 -0.65 9.83
CA TYR A 26 -8.55 -1.46 11.03
C TYR A 26 -9.89 -2.07 11.39
N PHE A 27 -9.87 -3.28 11.88
CA PHE A 27 -11.07 -4.02 12.26
C PHE A 27 -11.10 -4.23 13.77
N CYS A 28 -12.27 -4.08 14.35
CA CYS A 28 -12.45 -4.35 15.76
C CYS A 28 -12.41 -5.86 16.02
N ASN A 29 -11.56 -6.29 16.95
CA ASN A 29 -11.45 -7.71 17.33
C ASN A 29 -12.68 -8.27 18.06
N GLN A 30 -13.60 -7.42 18.51
CA GLN A 30 -14.80 -7.84 19.23
C GLN A 30 -16.08 -7.76 18.41
N CYS A 31 -16.27 -6.71 17.61
CA CYS A 31 -17.51 -6.53 16.85
C CYS A 31 -17.32 -6.48 15.32
N GLY A 32 -16.09 -6.65 14.82
CA GLY A 32 -15.78 -6.68 13.39
C GLY A 32 -15.93 -5.36 12.64
N ARG A 33 -16.34 -4.28 13.32
CA ARG A 33 -16.51 -2.97 12.64
C ARG A 33 -15.18 -2.39 12.20
N VAL A 34 -15.20 -1.79 11.01
CA VAL A 34 -14.07 -1.05 10.49
C VAL A 34 -13.99 0.35 11.12
N GLY A 35 -12.78 0.84 11.29
CA GLY A 35 -12.54 2.18 11.83
C GLY A 35 -11.10 2.63 11.67
N VAL A 36 -10.83 3.84 12.11
CA VAL A 36 -9.50 4.44 12.22
C VAL A 36 -9.21 4.70 13.68
N GLY A 37 -8.07 4.25 14.18
CA GLY A 37 -7.68 4.46 15.59
C GLY A 37 -7.36 3.17 16.31
N ARG A 38 -7.14 3.27 17.62
CA ARG A 38 -6.70 2.14 18.46
C ARG A 38 -7.85 1.39 19.12
N ARG A 39 -8.97 2.06 19.33
CA ARG A 39 -10.15 1.50 19.98
C ARG A 39 -11.39 1.71 19.14
N CYS A 40 -12.23 0.72 19.14
CA CYS A 40 -13.54 0.79 18.49
C CYS A 40 -14.43 1.78 19.21
N THR A 41 -14.98 2.72 18.47
CA THR A 41 -15.91 3.75 19.02
C THR A 41 -17.28 3.16 19.38
N HIS A 42 -17.58 1.93 18.95
CA HIS A 42 -18.85 1.29 19.23
C HIS A 42 -18.83 0.38 20.48
N CYS A 43 -17.80 -0.47 20.62
CA CYS A 43 -17.75 -1.46 21.73
C CYS A 43 -16.50 -1.32 22.61
N GLY A 44 -15.59 -0.40 22.31
CA GLY A 44 -14.35 -0.20 23.06
C GLY A 44 -13.27 -1.26 22.80
N GLY A 45 -13.52 -2.25 21.93
CA GLY A 45 -12.58 -3.29 21.56
C GLY A 45 -11.34 -2.72 20.86
N MET A 46 -10.28 -3.52 20.77
CA MET A 46 -9.05 -3.10 20.09
C MET A 46 -9.23 -3.16 18.58
N MET A 47 -8.73 -2.14 17.91
CA MET A 47 -8.65 -2.11 16.45
C MET A 47 -7.36 -2.79 16.00
N ILE A 48 -7.48 -3.85 15.23
CA ILE A 48 -6.37 -4.61 14.69
C ILE A 48 -6.28 -4.43 13.18
N SER A 49 -5.06 -4.40 12.70
CA SER A 49 -4.78 -4.44 11.27
C SER A 49 -5.06 -5.85 10.74
N PRO A 50 -5.54 -6.02 9.50
CA PRO A 50 -5.76 -7.35 8.91
C PRO A 50 -4.50 -8.22 8.87
N ASP A 51 -3.32 -7.60 8.90
CA ASP A 51 -2.02 -8.26 8.99
C ASP A 51 -1.61 -8.66 10.42
N GLY A 52 -2.50 -8.49 11.41
CA GLY A 52 -2.28 -8.87 12.81
C GLY A 52 -1.38 -7.91 13.61
N SER A 53 -0.94 -6.81 13.02
CA SER A 53 -0.10 -5.84 13.74
C SER A 53 -0.95 -4.87 14.56
N VAL A 54 -0.73 -4.84 15.86
CA VAL A 54 -1.31 -3.86 16.77
C VAL A 54 -0.58 -2.53 16.57
N SER A 55 -1.33 -1.45 16.36
CA SER A 55 -0.77 -0.11 16.23
C SER A 55 -0.08 0.32 17.53
N GLN A 56 1.21 0.03 17.64
CA GLN A 56 2.05 0.57 18.72
C GLN A 56 2.61 1.93 18.28
N ARG A 57 1.98 2.98 18.76
CA ARG A 57 2.64 4.29 18.89
C ARG A 57 2.78 4.62 20.37
N GLY A 58 4.03 4.82 20.79
CA GLY A 58 4.50 4.92 22.13
C GLY A 58 3.73 5.84 23.06
N GLN A 59 3.67 5.44 24.31
CA GLN A 59 3.67 6.35 25.45
C GLN A 59 4.81 5.97 26.38
N SER A 60 5.76 6.88 26.46
CA SER A 60 6.72 6.97 27.53
C SER A 60 5.98 7.41 28.80
N VAL A 61 5.95 6.58 29.80
CA VAL A 61 5.85 7.02 31.19
C VAL A 61 6.92 6.29 31.96
N GLY A 62 7.88 7.07 32.41
CA GLY A 62 8.94 6.60 33.25
C GLY A 62 8.45 6.19 34.62
N MET A 63 9.10 5.18 35.17
CA MET A 63 9.40 5.13 36.59
C MET A 63 10.61 4.25 36.85
N SER A 64 11.44 4.78 37.71
CA SER A 64 12.80 4.44 38.06
C SER A 64 12.98 3.13 38.84
N MET A 65 14.09 2.44 38.49
CA MET A 65 15.17 1.92 39.37
C MET A 65 14.90 0.69 40.26
N PRO A 66 15.97 0.00 40.74
CA PRO A 66 17.33 -0.22 40.22
C PRO A 66 17.79 -1.70 40.26
N GLY A 67 18.89 -2.00 39.58
CA GLY A 67 19.81 -2.99 40.13
C GLY A 67 20.27 -4.12 39.24
N TYR A 68 21.51 -3.96 38.71
CA TYR A 68 22.62 -4.95 38.67
C TYR A 68 22.49 -6.19 37.74
N VAL A 69 23.36 -6.49 36.88
CA VAL A 69 24.76 -6.86 36.68
C VAL A 69 25.01 -7.27 35.24
N SER A 70 26.15 -6.88 34.72
CA SER A 70 26.87 -7.30 33.51
C SER A 70 26.83 -8.79 33.17
N TYR A 71 26.87 -9.10 31.90
CA TYR A 71 27.89 -9.74 31.07
C TYR A 71 27.27 -10.25 29.76
N GLY A 72 27.96 -10.01 28.65
CA GLY A 72 27.79 -10.75 27.43
C GLY A 72 27.67 -9.87 26.18
N SER A 73 28.84 -9.49 25.66
CA SER A 73 28.98 -8.99 24.31
C SER A 73 28.40 -9.98 23.32
N SER A 74 27.40 -9.62 22.63
CA SER A 74 27.17 -10.07 21.25
C SER A 74 26.64 -8.88 20.47
N THR A 75 27.47 -8.43 19.57
CA THR A 75 27.19 -7.45 18.55
C THR A 75 26.02 -7.93 17.69
N GLY A 76 24.83 -7.65 18.15
CA GLY A 76 23.63 -7.66 17.33
C GLY A 76 23.46 -6.25 16.81
N GLU A 77 23.83 -6.03 15.56
CA GLU A 77 23.48 -4.80 14.86
C GLU A 77 21.97 -4.60 15.00
N PRO A 78 21.51 -3.37 15.32
CA PRO A 78 20.10 -3.09 15.28
C PRO A 78 19.68 -3.28 13.82
N SER A 79 18.76 -4.22 13.60
CA SER A 79 18.08 -4.37 12.31
C SER A 79 17.56 -2.99 11.92
N SER A 80 18.33 -2.31 11.09
CA SER A 80 17.91 -1.06 10.48
C SER A 80 16.56 -1.34 9.85
N MET A 81 15.52 -0.70 10.37
CA MET A 81 14.26 -0.58 9.65
C MET A 81 14.62 0.03 8.30
N ARG A 82 14.82 -0.82 7.29
CA ARG A 82 15.05 -0.36 5.93
C ARG A 82 13.83 0.47 5.58
N ALA A 83 14.03 1.78 5.51
CA ALA A 83 13.01 2.68 5.02
C ALA A 83 12.51 2.11 3.68
N MET A 84 11.20 2.09 3.51
CA MET A 84 10.60 1.63 2.26
C MET A 84 11.17 2.46 1.11
N PRO A 85 11.80 1.84 0.10
CA PRO A 85 12.38 2.57 -1.02
C PRO A 85 11.28 3.35 -1.74
N VAL A 86 11.63 4.54 -2.19
CA VAL A 86 10.69 5.39 -2.90
C VAL A 86 10.52 4.88 -4.34
N LEU A 87 9.28 4.58 -4.72
CA LEU A 87 8.92 4.25 -6.10
C LEU A 87 8.44 5.51 -6.82
N ALA A 88 8.99 5.78 -7.98
CA ALA A 88 8.46 6.75 -8.91
C ALA A 88 8.15 6.09 -10.26
N LEU A 89 7.00 6.47 -10.85
CA LEU A 89 6.61 6.07 -12.20
C LEU A 89 6.51 7.33 -13.05
N ILE A 90 7.27 7.40 -14.13
CA ILE A 90 7.45 8.63 -14.92
C ILE A 90 7.12 8.40 -16.38
N ASN A 91 6.37 9.34 -16.97
CA ASN A 91 6.24 9.52 -18.40
C ASN A 91 6.33 11.01 -18.73
N ASP A 92 7.44 11.43 -19.27
CA ASP A 92 7.68 12.85 -19.57
C ASP A 92 6.80 13.34 -20.74
N SER A 93 6.48 12.47 -21.72
CA SER A 93 5.63 12.83 -22.85
C SER A 93 4.19 13.16 -22.47
N LEU A 94 3.68 12.50 -21.42
CA LEU A 94 2.33 12.73 -20.88
C LEU A 94 2.35 13.57 -19.60
N ASN A 95 3.52 14.04 -19.20
CA ASN A 95 3.74 14.78 -17.96
C ASN A 95 3.20 14.04 -16.71
N ILE A 96 3.38 12.72 -16.69
CA ILE A 96 2.98 11.86 -15.58
C ILE A 96 4.17 11.68 -14.64
N ARG A 97 3.95 11.99 -13.36
CA ARG A 97 4.88 11.70 -12.27
C ARG A 97 4.09 11.17 -11.08
N ILE A 98 4.23 9.89 -10.83
CA ILE A 98 3.53 9.18 -9.77
C ILE A 98 4.55 8.78 -8.71
N ASN A 99 4.33 9.18 -7.46
CA ASN A 99 5.02 8.59 -6.32
C ASN A 99 4.25 7.37 -5.85
N GLY A 100 4.88 6.20 -5.89
CA GLY A 100 4.25 4.95 -5.53
C GLY A 100 3.85 4.92 -4.05
N MET A 101 2.62 4.53 -3.80
CA MET A 101 2.08 4.30 -2.46
C MET A 101 1.71 2.82 -2.34
N ASN A 102 2.09 2.21 -1.21
CA ASN A 102 1.75 0.81 -0.97
C ASN A 102 0.24 0.61 -0.89
N GLY A 103 -0.28 -0.31 -1.69
CA GLY A 103 -1.69 -0.62 -1.79
C GLY A 103 -2.48 0.28 -2.76
N ALA A 104 -1.85 1.30 -3.33
CA ALA A 104 -2.54 2.25 -4.20
C ALA A 104 -2.99 1.63 -5.53
N ILE A 105 -4.20 1.98 -5.93
CA ILE A 105 -4.75 1.61 -7.24
C ILE A 105 -4.31 2.61 -8.31
N ILE A 106 -3.93 2.08 -9.46
CA ILE A 106 -3.75 2.83 -10.70
C ILE A 106 -4.98 2.58 -11.55
N GLY A 107 -5.68 3.63 -11.93
CA GLY A 107 -6.86 3.50 -12.76
C GLY A 107 -7.45 4.84 -13.15
N ARG A 108 -8.34 4.79 -14.13
CA ARG A 108 -8.99 5.99 -14.67
C ARG A 108 -10.03 6.59 -13.72
N ARG A 109 -10.67 5.76 -12.89
CA ARG A 109 -11.77 6.17 -12.01
C ARG A 109 -11.46 5.98 -10.53
N LYS A 110 -10.50 5.12 -10.19
CA LYS A 110 -10.18 4.77 -8.81
C LYS A 110 -8.70 4.92 -8.52
N GLY A 111 -8.40 5.31 -7.29
CA GLY A 111 -7.07 5.47 -6.76
C GLY A 111 -6.56 6.91 -6.73
N PRO A 112 -5.41 7.14 -6.10
CA PRO A 112 -4.86 8.48 -5.90
C PRO A 112 -4.29 9.11 -7.17
N TYR A 113 -4.22 8.37 -8.28
CA TYR A 113 -3.57 8.79 -9.53
C TYR A 113 -4.53 9.03 -10.68
N THR A 114 -5.84 9.11 -10.41
CA THR A 114 -6.90 9.29 -11.42
C THR A 114 -6.66 10.48 -12.32
N GLN A 115 -6.14 11.58 -11.78
CA GLN A 115 -5.82 12.81 -12.52
C GLN A 115 -4.88 12.59 -13.71
N PHE A 116 -4.03 11.56 -13.68
CA PHE A 116 -3.13 11.24 -14.77
C PHE A 116 -3.75 10.32 -15.83
N PHE A 117 -4.85 9.64 -15.47
CA PHE A 117 -5.45 8.60 -16.30
C PHE A 117 -6.89 8.88 -16.72
N GLU A 118 -7.53 9.93 -16.19
CA GLU A 118 -8.95 10.26 -16.47
C GLU A 118 -9.24 10.43 -17.97
N ASN A 119 -8.27 10.94 -18.73
CA ASN A 119 -8.38 11.14 -20.18
C ASN A 119 -7.85 9.94 -20.99
N GLN A 120 -7.38 8.88 -20.34
CA GLN A 120 -6.82 7.70 -20.98
C GLN A 120 -7.92 6.63 -21.16
N SER A 121 -8.61 6.65 -22.30
CA SER A 121 -9.76 5.78 -22.57
C SER A 121 -9.46 4.29 -22.46
N TYR A 122 -8.21 3.89 -22.75
CA TYR A 122 -7.77 2.50 -22.71
C TYR A 122 -7.44 2.01 -21.30
N VAL A 123 -7.28 2.91 -20.34
CA VAL A 123 -7.04 2.56 -18.94
C VAL A 123 -8.35 2.22 -18.25
N SER A 124 -8.43 1.06 -17.63
CA SER A 124 -9.61 0.63 -16.87
C SER A 124 -9.86 1.51 -15.66
N GLY A 125 -11.10 1.54 -15.18
CA GLY A 125 -11.48 2.30 -13.98
C GLY A 125 -10.64 1.90 -12.76
N VAL A 126 -10.45 0.59 -12.56
CA VAL A 126 -9.44 -0.05 -11.73
C VAL A 126 -8.55 -0.84 -12.67
N HIS A 127 -7.28 -0.53 -12.77
CA HIS A 127 -6.41 -1.16 -13.75
C HIS A 127 -5.32 -2.03 -13.11
N ALA A 128 -4.55 -1.47 -12.22
CA ALA A 128 -3.48 -2.16 -11.52
C ALA A 128 -3.36 -1.67 -10.08
N GLN A 129 -2.65 -2.40 -9.26
CA GLN A 129 -2.37 -2.04 -7.88
C GLN A 129 -0.87 -2.10 -7.62
N LEU A 130 -0.35 -1.09 -6.94
CA LEU A 130 1.02 -1.09 -6.42
C LEU A 130 1.04 -1.73 -5.04
N LYS A 131 2.01 -2.61 -4.81
CA LYS A 131 2.25 -3.25 -3.51
C LYS A 131 3.73 -3.19 -3.15
N PHE A 132 4.02 -3.06 -1.88
CA PHE A 132 5.38 -3.20 -1.37
C PHE A 132 5.46 -4.39 -0.42
N ASN A 133 6.33 -5.33 -0.75
CA ASN A 133 6.62 -6.50 0.07
C ASN A 133 8.04 -6.38 0.64
N PRO A 134 8.23 -6.32 1.96
CA PRO A 134 9.56 -6.10 2.57
C PRO A 134 10.65 -7.08 2.15
N GLY A 135 10.28 -8.31 1.77
CA GLY A 135 11.22 -9.34 1.32
C GLY A 135 11.50 -9.34 -0.18
N VAL A 136 10.66 -8.68 -0.99
CA VAL A 136 10.69 -8.73 -2.46
C VAL A 136 10.91 -7.35 -3.06
N GLY A 137 10.36 -6.32 -2.46
CA GLY A 137 10.37 -4.95 -2.96
C GLY A 137 9.03 -4.50 -3.53
N TRP A 138 9.05 -3.51 -4.41
CA TRP A 138 7.86 -3.03 -5.08
C TRP A 138 7.34 -4.03 -6.11
N CYS A 139 6.04 -4.21 -6.13
CA CYS A 139 5.33 -5.08 -7.07
C CYS A 139 4.14 -4.34 -7.68
N VAL A 140 3.76 -4.77 -8.87
CA VAL A 140 2.52 -4.37 -9.54
C VAL A 140 1.64 -5.61 -9.76
N VAL A 141 0.33 -5.42 -9.59
CA VAL A 141 -0.68 -6.46 -9.79
C VAL A 141 -1.73 -5.93 -10.75
N ASP A 142 -1.97 -6.63 -11.84
CA ASP A 142 -3.09 -6.30 -12.74
C ASP A 142 -4.41 -6.68 -12.07
N LYS A 143 -5.39 -5.79 -12.11
CA LYS A 143 -6.72 -5.97 -11.49
C LYS A 143 -7.79 -6.31 -12.54
N HIS A 144 -7.51 -7.30 -13.38
CA HIS A 144 -8.39 -7.72 -14.49
C HIS A 144 -8.70 -6.57 -15.45
N SER A 145 -7.67 -5.83 -15.80
CA SER A 145 -7.81 -4.70 -16.72
C SER A 145 -8.21 -5.15 -18.12
N SER A 146 -9.01 -4.33 -18.83
CA SER A 146 -9.53 -4.67 -20.14
C SER A 146 -8.46 -4.77 -21.23
N ASN A 147 -7.42 -3.94 -21.13
CA ASN A 147 -6.34 -3.87 -22.12
C ASN A 147 -5.01 -4.43 -21.60
N GLY A 148 -5.00 -4.94 -20.38
CA GLY A 148 -3.85 -5.57 -19.78
C GLY A 148 -2.79 -4.60 -19.26
N THR A 149 -1.94 -5.13 -18.41
CA THR A 149 -0.73 -4.48 -17.90
C THR A 149 0.48 -5.24 -18.43
N MET A 150 1.51 -4.54 -18.84
CA MET A 150 2.76 -5.15 -19.30
C MET A 150 3.96 -4.63 -18.50
N LEU A 151 4.93 -5.50 -18.28
CA LEU A 151 6.22 -5.14 -17.71
C LEU A 151 7.32 -5.50 -18.71
N ASN A 152 8.08 -4.49 -19.14
CA ASN A 152 9.10 -4.65 -20.19
C ASN A 152 8.55 -5.34 -21.47
N GLN A 153 7.37 -4.90 -21.92
CA GLN A 153 6.65 -5.41 -23.09
C GLN A 153 6.12 -6.87 -22.94
N ARG A 154 6.17 -7.42 -21.73
CA ARG A 154 5.61 -8.74 -21.43
C ARG A 154 4.31 -8.56 -20.65
N PRO A 155 3.20 -9.15 -21.13
CA PRO A 155 1.94 -9.08 -20.39
C PRO A 155 2.06 -9.81 -19.05
N ILE A 156 1.54 -9.18 -18.01
CA ILE A 156 1.45 -9.80 -16.69
C ILE A 156 0.07 -10.44 -16.52
N GLN A 157 0.00 -11.48 -15.69
CA GLN A 157 -1.27 -12.14 -15.42
C GLN A 157 -2.02 -11.37 -14.32
N PRO A 158 -3.35 -11.31 -14.40
CA PRO A 158 -4.17 -10.73 -13.35
C PRO A 158 -3.95 -11.40 -12.00
N ASP A 159 -4.00 -10.60 -10.94
CA ASP A 159 -3.84 -11.03 -9.53
C ASP A 159 -2.49 -11.69 -9.18
N VAL A 160 -1.49 -11.56 -10.05
CA VAL A 160 -0.12 -12.02 -9.79
C VAL A 160 0.77 -10.85 -9.46
N ASP A 161 1.50 -10.94 -8.34
CA ASP A 161 2.48 -9.94 -7.93
C ASP A 161 3.72 -10.00 -8.83
N MET A 162 3.94 -8.95 -9.63
CA MET A 162 5.11 -8.82 -10.49
C MET A 162 6.06 -7.78 -9.90
N THR A 163 7.28 -8.21 -9.59
CA THR A 163 8.32 -7.35 -9.02
C THR A 163 8.76 -6.27 -10.00
N LEU A 164 8.84 -5.04 -9.50
CA LEU A 164 9.34 -3.88 -10.22
C LEU A 164 10.79 -3.62 -9.85
N ASN A 165 11.62 -3.35 -10.84
CA ASN A 165 13.00 -2.92 -10.65
C ASN A 165 13.21 -1.53 -11.24
N SER A 166 14.19 -0.80 -10.72
CA SER A 166 14.55 0.49 -11.29
C SER A 166 15.05 0.32 -12.72
N GLY A 167 14.51 1.10 -13.64
CA GLY A 167 14.79 1.01 -15.08
C GLY A 167 13.76 0.19 -15.86
N ASP A 168 12.86 -0.54 -15.20
CA ASP A 168 11.78 -1.25 -15.90
C ASP A 168 10.81 -0.26 -16.57
N ILE A 169 10.12 -0.74 -17.60
CA ILE A 169 9.01 -0.04 -18.24
C ILE A 169 7.71 -0.75 -17.90
N LEU A 170 6.90 -0.09 -17.10
CA LEU A 170 5.55 -0.53 -16.77
C LEU A 170 4.56 0.09 -17.76
N THR A 171 3.84 -0.74 -18.49
CA THR A 171 2.81 -0.28 -19.44
C THR A 171 1.43 -0.55 -18.88
N ILE A 172 0.68 0.51 -18.66
CA ILE A 172 -0.71 0.50 -18.20
C ILE A 172 -1.60 0.73 -19.44
N ALA A 173 -2.17 -0.31 -20.01
CA ALA A 173 -2.86 -0.29 -21.30
C ALA A 173 -1.91 0.21 -22.43
N ASN A 174 -2.01 1.49 -22.78
CA ASN A 174 -1.16 2.14 -23.79
C ASN A 174 -0.21 3.21 -23.21
N VAL A 175 -0.15 3.35 -21.90
CA VAL A 175 0.67 4.34 -21.19
C VAL A 175 1.94 3.68 -20.66
N ASN A 176 3.09 4.06 -21.18
CA ASN A 176 4.39 3.59 -20.74
C ASN A 176 4.88 4.44 -19.57
N LEU A 177 5.30 3.81 -18.48
CA LEU A 177 5.83 4.47 -17.30
C LEU A 177 7.20 3.90 -16.98
N GLN A 178 8.19 4.76 -16.88
CA GLN A 178 9.52 4.36 -16.42
C GLN A 178 9.51 4.17 -14.90
N VAL A 179 9.99 3.03 -14.44
CA VAL A 179 10.10 2.69 -13.01
C VAL A 179 11.43 3.22 -12.48
N ILE A 180 11.38 4.01 -11.42
CA ILE A 180 12.55 4.48 -10.68
C ILE A 180 12.34 4.11 -9.21
N ILE A 181 13.32 3.41 -8.62
CA ILE A 181 13.31 3.04 -7.20
C ILE A 181 14.61 3.56 -6.57
N SER A 182 14.46 4.35 -5.52
CA SER A 182 15.58 4.99 -4.81
C SER A 182 15.49 4.81 -3.30
#